data_bb626e293e43cdfa0cb31666037538f0
#
_entry.id   bb626e293e43cdfa0cb31666037538f0
#
_cell.length_a   1.000
_cell.length_b   1.000
_cell.length_c   1.000
_cell.angle_alpha   90.00
_cell.angle_beta   90.00
_cell.angle_gamma   90.00
#
_symmetry.space_group_name_H-M   'P 1'
#
loop_
_entity.id
_entity.type
_entity.pdbx_description
1 polymer ?
#
loop_
_entity_poly.entity_id
_entity_poly.type
_entity_poly.pdbx_seq_one_letter_code
_entity_poly.pdbx_strand_id
1 'polypeptide(L)'
;MIPSAYNNNMQPFQTAAYVVILNEMVHDARIVPLDRRLHLPEDVRQWMGDARGHWDGDTLVVETTSFTDRTPSFNPTITSGVGSGETLTLTERFRRVDADTLFYEYTVDDPATYTRPFTVGIPMRKSELPIFEYACHEGNYGMVGMLAGARAEEKAAAGRQ
;
A
#
# COMPACT_ATOMS: atom_id res chain seq x y z
N MET A 1 3.13 -1.46 -2.39
CA MET A 1 1.79 -1.58 -1.80
C MET A 1 1.28 -2.99 -2.03
N ILE A 2 0.81 -3.65 -1.01
CA ILE A 2 0.52 -5.05 -1.05
C ILE A 2 -0.95 -5.26 -1.33
N PRO A 3 -1.30 -6.21 -2.22
CA PRO A 3 -2.68 -6.53 -2.52
C PRO A 3 -3.44 -6.91 -1.25
N SER A 4 -4.57 -6.27 -1.02
CA SER A 4 -5.51 -6.62 0.04
C SER A 4 -6.63 -7.50 -0.51
N ALA A 5 -7.65 -7.79 0.31
CA ALA A 5 -8.76 -8.65 -0.12
C ALA A 5 -9.71 -7.98 -1.15
N TYR A 6 -9.62 -6.66 -1.34
CA TYR A 6 -10.50 -5.89 -2.24
C TYR A 6 -9.82 -4.57 -2.66
N ASN A 7 -10.33 -3.95 -3.73
CA ASN A 7 -9.79 -2.69 -4.30
C ASN A 7 -8.29 -2.76 -4.65
N ASN A 8 -7.87 -3.87 -5.22
CA ASN A 8 -6.47 -4.16 -5.53
C ASN A 8 -6.03 -3.64 -6.90
N ASN A 9 -6.85 -2.82 -7.55
CA ASN A 9 -6.50 -2.27 -8.84
C ASN A 9 -5.46 -1.16 -8.67
N MET A 10 -4.55 -1.10 -9.62
CA MET A 10 -3.61 -0.01 -9.75
C MET A 10 -3.54 0.47 -11.20
N GLN A 11 -3.28 1.75 -11.37
CA GLN A 11 -3.08 2.35 -12.68
C GLN A 11 -1.71 3.05 -12.71
N PRO A 12 -0.75 2.52 -13.47
CA PRO A 12 0.52 3.19 -13.69
C PRO A 12 0.40 4.21 -14.82
N PHE A 13 1.01 5.38 -14.61
CA PHE A 13 1.22 6.42 -15.61
C PHE A 13 2.71 6.62 -15.79
N GLN A 14 3.16 6.75 -17.02
CA GLN A 14 4.57 6.90 -17.34
C GLN A 14 4.84 8.17 -18.12
N THR A 15 5.88 8.89 -17.70
CA THR A 15 6.52 9.97 -18.44
C THR A 15 8.01 9.66 -18.63
N ALA A 16 8.74 10.52 -19.29
CA ALA A 16 10.20 10.36 -19.44
C ALA A 16 10.95 10.46 -18.08
N ALA A 17 10.41 11.20 -17.11
CA ALA A 17 11.08 11.50 -15.85
C ALA A 17 10.46 10.81 -14.63
N TYR A 18 9.24 10.34 -14.74
CA TYR A 18 8.47 9.80 -13.61
C TYR A 18 7.61 8.62 -14.03
N VAL A 19 7.40 7.71 -13.07
CA VAL A 19 6.25 6.81 -13.06
C VAL A 19 5.35 7.19 -11.89
N VAL A 20 4.05 7.27 -12.12
CA VAL A 20 3.05 7.46 -11.06
C VAL A 20 2.24 6.19 -10.94
N ILE A 21 2.14 5.65 -9.75
CA ILE A 21 1.35 4.45 -9.45
C ILE A 21 0.17 4.90 -8.60
N LEU A 22 -1.00 4.96 -9.23
CA LEU A 22 -2.27 5.24 -8.57
C LEU A 22 -2.88 3.92 -8.10
N ASN A 23 -3.21 3.83 -6.83
CA ASN A 23 -3.88 2.67 -6.26
C ASN A 23 -5.34 3.00 -5.97
N GLU A 24 -6.22 2.06 -6.24
CA GLU A 24 -7.64 2.21 -5.96
C GLU A 24 -7.90 2.25 -4.44
N MET A 25 -7.25 1.34 -3.70
CA MET A 25 -7.32 1.33 -2.24
C MET A 25 -6.72 2.64 -1.69
N VAL A 26 -7.54 3.38 -0.94
CA VAL A 26 -7.19 4.66 -0.31
C VAL A 26 -6.84 5.78 -1.32
N HIS A 27 -7.00 5.55 -2.63
CA HIS A 27 -6.74 6.47 -3.75
C HIS A 27 -5.39 7.21 -3.67
N ASP A 28 -4.38 6.57 -3.09
CA ASP A 28 -3.03 7.12 -3.01
C ASP A 28 -2.28 7.02 -4.33
N ALA A 29 -1.59 8.09 -4.68
CA ALA A 29 -0.73 8.18 -5.85
C ALA A 29 0.74 8.29 -5.44
N ARG A 30 1.53 7.29 -5.80
CA ARG A 30 2.97 7.27 -5.53
C ARG A 30 3.72 7.76 -6.74
N ILE A 31 4.48 8.86 -6.59
CA ILE A 31 5.30 9.46 -7.64
C ILE A 31 6.71 8.94 -7.50
N VAL A 32 7.19 8.25 -8.54
CA VAL A 32 8.51 7.61 -8.60
C VAL A 32 9.39 8.34 -9.60
N PRO A 33 10.37 9.14 -9.15
CA PRO A 33 11.36 9.75 -10.03
C PRO A 33 12.27 8.69 -10.67
N LEU A 34 12.63 8.89 -11.96
CA LEU A 34 13.49 7.99 -12.72
C LEU A 34 14.89 8.56 -13.00
N ASP A 35 15.21 9.72 -12.45
CA ASP A 35 16.45 10.48 -12.72
C ASP A 35 17.64 10.06 -11.84
N ARG A 36 17.51 8.95 -11.11
CA ARG A 36 18.56 8.40 -10.23
C ARG A 36 19.02 9.37 -9.13
N ARG A 37 18.20 10.35 -8.75
CA ARG A 37 18.48 11.20 -7.59
C ARG A 37 18.59 10.35 -6.32
N LEU A 38 19.38 10.81 -5.36
CA LEU A 38 19.50 10.15 -4.07
C LEU A 38 18.18 10.18 -3.30
N HIS A 39 18.00 9.22 -2.39
CA HIS A 39 16.92 9.25 -1.41
C HIS A 39 17.02 10.50 -0.53
N LEU A 40 15.89 10.86 0.06
CA LEU A 40 15.84 11.91 1.07
C LEU A 40 16.71 11.53 2.28
N PRO A 41 17.21 12.51 3.07
CA PRO A 41 17.90 12.25 4.31
C PRO A 41 17.09 11.32 5.22
N GLU A 42 17.77 10.48 6.01
CA GLU A 42 17.14 9.45 6.83
C GLU A 42 16.19 10.00 7.91
N ASP A 43 16.34 11.26 8.29
CA ASP A 43 15.45 11.95 9.22
C ASP A 43 14.14 12.44 8.58
N VAL A 44 14.04 12.42 7.24
CA VAL A 44 12.83 12.76 6.51
C VAL A 44 12.03 11.49 6.22
N ARG A 45 11.05 11.22 7.08
CA ARG A 45 10.19 10.03 7.01
C ARG A 45 8.83 10.34 6.39
N GLN A 46 8.31 9.41 5.61
CA GLN A 46 7.02 9.53 4.93
C GLN A 46 6.16 8.29 5.13
N TRP A 47 4.83 8.45 5.08
CA TRP A 47 3.88 7.34 5.20
C TRP A 47 4.07 6.28 4.12
N MET A 48 4.28 6.71 2.88
CA MET A 48 4.48 5.84 1.72
C MET A 48 5.96 5.61 1.40
N GLY A 49 6.86 6.09 2.27
CA GLY A 49 8.29 6.07 2.05
C GLY A 49 8.72 7.02 0.92
N ASP A 50 10.02 7.06 0.67
CA ASP A 50 10.66 7.80 -0.40
C ASP A 50 11.04 6.84 -1.53
N ALA A 51 10.33 6.90 -2.64
CA ALA A 51 10.50 5.99 -3.77
C ALA A 51 11.46 6.55 -4.82
N ARG A 52 12.33 5.69 -5.36
CA ARG A 52 13.21 5.96 -6.50
C ARG A 52 13.11 4.82 -7.50
N GLY A 53 13.07 5.17 -8.77
CA GLY A 53 12.94 4.19 -9.84
C GLY A 53 14.04 4.25 -10.88
N HIS A 54 14.25 3.12 -11.53
CA HIS A 54 15.08 3.02 -12.73
C HIS A 54 14.63 1.86 -13.59
N TRP A 55 15.03 1.87 -14.85
CA TRP A 55 14.81 0.76 -15.75
C TRP A 55 16.01 -0.19 -15.73
N ASP A 56 15.71 -1.48 -15.57
CA ASP A 56 16.62 -2.60 -15.74
C ASP A 56 16.12 -3.44 -16.92
N GLY A 57 16.60 -3.12 -18.10
CA GLY A 57 16.04 -3.64 -19.35
C GLY A 57 14.59 -3.18 -19.54
N ASP A 58 13.67 -4.13 -19.58
CA ASP A 58 12.21 -3.95 -19.71
C ASP A 58 11.47 -3.92 -18.36
N THR A 59 12.21 -3.98 -17.26
CA THR A 59 11.67 -4.05 -15.90
C THR A 59 11.86 -2.70 -15.21
N LEU A 60 10.76 -2.11 -14.73
CA LEU A 60 10.83 -1.00 -13.80
C LEU A 60 11.20 -1.52 -12.41
N VAL A 61 12.29 -1.02 -11.87
CA VAL A 61 12.71 -1.31 -10.48
C VAL A 61 12.44 -0.06 -9.65
N VAL A 62 11.76 -0.22 -8.54
CA VAL A 62 11.45 0.85 -7.58
C VAL A 62 11.97 0.45 -6.22
N GLU A 63 12.87 1.25 -5.66
CA GLU A 63 13.32 1.12 -4.28
C GLU A 63 12.64 2.20 -3.43
N THR A 64 12.10 1.80 -2.29
CA THR A 64 11.41 2.69 -1.37
C THR A 64 11.96 2.50 0.03
N THR A 65 12.41 3.59 0.63
CA THR A 65 12.98 3.67 1.99
C THR A 65 12.29 4.79 2.79
N SER A 66 12.81 5.12 3.95
CA SER A 66 12.38 6.28 4.76
C SER A 66 10.89 6.25 5.12
N PHE A 67 10.38 5.06 5.45
CA PHE A 67 9.04 4.91 6.01
C PHE A 67 8.95 5.43 7.44
N THR A 68 7.77 5.83 7.88
CA THR A 68 7.52 6.13 9.29
C THR A 68 7.33 4.84 10.07
N ASP A 69 7.55 4.88 11.39
CA ASP A 69 7.22 3.81 12.34
C ASP A 69 5.72 3.69 12.65
N ARG A 70 4.90 4.56 12.04
CA ARG A 70 3.46 4.67 12.29
C ARG A 70 2.60 3.90 11.30
N THR A 71 3.21 3.28 10.30
CA THR A 71 2.49 2.43 9.36
C THR A 71 2.15 1.11 10.04
N PRO A 72 0.85 0.78 10.20
CA PRO A 72 0.49 -0.56 10.61
C PRO A 72 0.96 -1.52 9.53
N SER A 73 1.52 -2.60 10.00
CA SER A 73 2.06 -3.63 9.16
C SER A 73 1.07 -4.17 8.15
N PHE A 74 1.71 -4.67 7.20
CA PHE A 74 1.51 -5.66 6.17
C PHE A 74 0.73 -6.94 6.57
N ASN A 75 -0.12 -6.97 7.54
CA ASN A 75 -0.86 -8.17 7.81
C ASN A 75 -2.27 -8.11 7.23
N PRO A 76 -2.65 -9.03 6.32
CA PRO A 76 -4.02 -9.16 5.83
C PRO A 76 -4.99 -9.65 6.91
N THR A 77 -4.52 -10.11 8.06
CA THR A 77 -5.36 -10.44 9.20
C THR A 77 -5.23 -9.33 10.25
N ILE A 78 -6.34 -8.67 10.50
CA ILE A 78 -6.53 -7.55 11.44
C ILE A 78 -6.00 -7.82 12.86
N THR A 79 -5.56 -9.05 13.15
CA THR A 79 -5.26 -9.52 14.50
C THR A 79 -3.78 -9.60 14.87
N SER A 80 -2.87 -9.43 13.94
CA SER A 80 -1.44 -9.42 14.23
C SER A 80 -0.74 -8.33 13.43
N GLY A 81 -0.71 -7.13 14.00
CA GLY A 81 0.08 -6.04 13.44
C GLY A 81 1.57 -6.35 13.58
N VAL A 82 2.17 -6.93 12.54
CA VAL A 82 3.61 -6.90 12.40
C VAL A 82 3.92 -5.58 11.72
N GLY A 83 4.32 -4.57 12.46
CA GLY A 83 4.72 -3.28 11.92
C GLY A 83 5.99 -3.41 11.11
N SER A 84 6.00 -2.91 9.91
CA SER A 84 7.23 -2.51 9.26
C SER A 84 7.52 -1.09 9.72
N GLY A 85 8.73 -0.84 10.13
CA GLY A 85 9.12 0.44 10.70
C GLY A 85 10.11 1.19 9.84
N GLU A 86 10.92 1.96 10.50
CA GLU A 86 11.94 2.83 9.90
C GLU A 86 13.03 2.06 9.17
N THR A 87 13.20 0.76 9.45
CA THR A 87 14.23 -0.10 8.85
C THR A 87 13.77 -0.78 7.55
N LEU A 88 12.50 -0.59 7.17
CA LEU A 88 11.95 -1.19 5.96
C LEU A 88 12.59 -0.61 4.70
N THR A 89 13.13 -1.50 3.88
CA THR A 89 13.43 -1.26 2.46
C THR A 89 12.52 -2.15 1.62
N LEU A 90 11.78 -1.53 0.71
CA LEU A 90 10.90 -2.22 -0.22
C LEU A 90 11.47 -2.09 -1.62
N THR A 91 11.83 -3.21 -2.25
CA THR A 91 12.24 -3.25 -3.64
C THR A 91 11.13 -3.87 -4.48
N GLU A 92 10.61 -3.14 -5.44
CA GLU A 92 9.52 -3.56 -6.31
C GLU A 92 10.01 -3.66 -7.76
N ARG A 93 9.53 -4.66 -8.47
CA ARG A 93 9.85 -4.91 -9.88
C ARG A 93 8.56 -5.10 -10.67
N PHE A 94 8.40 -4.31 -11.70
CA PHE A 94 7.24 -4.35 -12.60
C PHE A 94 7.72 -4.72 -14.00
N ARG A 95 7.33 -5.89 -14.46
CA ARG A 95 7.69 -6.37 -15.78
C ARG A 95 6.46 -6.73 -16.59
N ARG A 96 6.33 -6.17 -17.78
CA ARG A 96 5.25 -6.53 -18.70
C ARG A 96 5.57 -7.88 -19.36
N VAL A 97 4.73 -8.88 -19.10
CA VAL A 97 4.90 -10.23 -19.66
C VAL A 97 4.32 -10.32 -21.05
N ASP A 98 3.14 -9.74 -21.24
CA ASP A 98 2.41 -9.66 -22.50
C ASP A 98 1.50 -8.41 -22.54
N ALA A 99 0.58 -8.34 -23.51
CA ALA A 99 -0.31 -7.19 -23.66
C ALA A 99 -1.22 -6.94 -22.45
N ASP A 100 -1.60 -8.01 -21.74
CA ASP A 100 -2.63 -7.99 -20.70
C ASP A 100 -2.09 -8.42 -19.32
N THR A 101 -0.80 -8.77 -19.24
CA THR A 101 -0.19 -9.28 -18.00
C THR A 101 1.02 -8.47 -17.58
N LEU A 102 0.96 -7.95 -16.36
CA LEU A 102 2.08 -7.36 -15.64
C LEU A 102 2.51 -8.33 -14.54
N PHE A 103 3.78 -8.69 -14.51
CA PHE A 103 4.34 -9.43 -13.37
C PHE A 103 4.89 -8.43 -12.37
N TYR A 104 4.28 -8.40 -11.19
CA TYR A 104 4.70 -7.59 -10.06
C TYR A 104 5.42 -8.47 -9.05
N GLU A 105 6.63 -8.08 -8.72
CA GLU A 105 7.42 -8.71 -7.69
C GLU A 105 7.83 -7.67 -6.66
N TYR A 106 7.78 -8.02 -5.39
CA TYR A 106 8.31 -7.17 -4.34
C TYR A 106 9.15 -7.95 -3.34
N THR A 107 10.25 -7.34 -2.90
CA THR A 107 11.12 -7.84 -1.85
C THR A 107 11.01 -6.93 -0.64
N VAL A 108 10.72 -7.52 0.50
CA VAL A 108 10.68 -6.86 1.80
C VAL A 108 11.99 -7.17 2.53
N ASP A 109 12.73 -6.14 2.88
CA ASP A 109 13.89 -6.20 3.76
C ASP A 109 13.64 -5.27 4.95
N ASP A 110 13.36 -5.85 6.10
CA ASP A 110 13.12 -5.14 7.35
C ASP A 110 13.71 -5.93 8.52
N PRO A 111 14.98 -5.69 8.83
CA PRO A 111 15.72 -6.47 9.82
C PRO A 111 15.20 -6.30 11.26
N ALA A 112 14.41 -5.26 11.55
CA ALA A 112 13.75 -5.12 12.84
C ALA A 112 12.53 -6.03 12.98
N THR A 113 11.93 -6.44 11.85
CA THR A 113 10.70 -7.24 11.85
C THR A 113 10.92 -8.69 11.42
N TYR A 114 11.78 -8.91 10.43
CA TYR A 114 11.99 -10.21 9.81
C TYR A 114 13.43 -10.71 9.96
N THR A 115 13.60 -12.00 10.15
CA THR A 115 14.93 -12.63 10.29
C THR A 115 15.73 -12.65 8.99
N ARG A 116 15.07 -12.46 7.85
CA ARG A 116 15.69 -12.37 6.52
C ARG A 116 14.73 -11.70 5.54
N PRO A 117 15.25 -11.09 4.47
CA PRO A 117 14.42 -10.62 3.36
C PRO A 117 13.61 -11.73 2.72
N PHE A 118 12.43 -11.38 2.19
CA PHE A 118 11.62 -12.29 1.41
C PHE A 118 11.03 -11.60 0.18
N THR A 119 10.77 -12.39 -0.85
CA THR A 119 10.24 -11.92 -2.13
C THR A 119 8.92 -12.60 -2.45
N VAL A 120 7.98 -11.83 -2.97
CA VAL A 120 6.67 -12.29 -3.42
C VAL A 120 6.45 -11.86 -4.86
N GLY A 121 5.99 -12.78 -5.72
CA GLY A 121 5.65 -12.52 -7.12
C GLY A 121 4.16 -12.68 -7.36
N ILE A 122 3.55 -11.73 -8.07
CA ILE A 122 2.11 -11.67 -8.32
C ILE A 122 1.87 -11.35 -9.80
N PRO A 123 1.23 -12.24 -10.57
CA PRO A 123 0.76 -11.89 -11.88
C PRO A 123 -0.50 -11.00 -11.77
N MET A 124 -0.47 -9.83 -12.40
CA MET A 124 -1.58 -8.88 -12.44
C MET A 124 -2.15 -8.85 -13.86
N ARG A 125 -3.46 -8.94 -13.97
CA ARG A 125 -4.15 -8.85 -15.26
C ARG A 125 -4.71 -7.46 -15.50
N LYS A 126 -4.68 -7.03 -16.76
CA LYS A 126 -5.35 -5.81 -17.20
C LYS A 126 -6.84 -5.91 -16.91
N SER A 127 -7.38 -4.87 -16.29
CA SER A 127 -8.83 -4.68 -16.10
C SER A 127 -9.38 -3.82 -17.22
N GLU A 128 -10.55 -4.16 -17.72
CA GLU A 128 -11.32 -3.33 -18.65
C GLU A 128 -12.20 -2.30 -17.88
N LEU A 129 -12.29 -2.45 -16.57
CA LEU A 129 -13.02 -1.52 -15.71
C LEU A 129 -12.13 -0.35 -15.29
N PRO A 130 -12.69 0.84 -15.15
CA PRO A 130 -11.95 1.98 -14.60
C PRO A 130 -11.62 1.74 -13.11
N ILE A 131 -10.66 2.50 -12.60
CA ILE A 131 -10.47 2.64 -11.15
C ILE A 131 -11.68 3.38 -10.59
N PHE A 132 -12.24 2.85 -9.50
CA PHE A 132 -13.33 3.46 -8.76
C PHE A 132 -12.81 4.21 -7.53
N GLU A 133 -13.60 5.15 -7.05
CA GLU A 133 -13.33 5.81 -5.79
C GLU A 133 -13.43 4.82 -4.63
N TYR A 134 -12.46 4.82 -3.75
CA TYR A 134 -12.52 4.08 -2.49
C TYR A 134 -13.28 4.91 -1.44
N ALA A 135 -14.60 4.74 -1.39
CA ALA A 135 -15.51 5.48 -0.53
C ALA A 135 -15.81 4.73 0.77
N CYS A 136 -14.79 4.52 1.60
CA CYS A 136 -14.89 3.70 2.83
C CYS A 136 -15.87 4.25 3.87
N HIS A 137 -16.08 5.56 3.89
CA HIS A 137 -16.94 6.23 4.87
C HIS A 137 -18.38 6.46 4.38
N GLU A 138 -18.58 6.48 3.09
CA GLU A 138 -19.87 6.71 2.47
C GLU A 138 -20.71 5.44 2.52
N GLY A 139 -21.94 5.58 3.00
CA GLY A 139 -22.83 4.42 3.20
C GLY A 139 -22.43 3.49 4.35
N ASN A 140 -21.52 3.89 5.23
CA ASN A 140 -21.12 3.08 6.39
C ASN A 140 -22.19 3.11 7.49
N TYR A 141 -23.27 2.38 7.27
CA TYR A 141 -24.35 2.20 8.26
C TYR A 141 -23.91 1.40 9.50
N GLY A 142 -22.82 0.67 9.43
CA GLY A 142 -22.26 -0.10 10.54
C GLY A 142 -21.89 0.77 11.73
N MET A 143 -21.26 1.91 11.52
CA MET A 143 -20.91 2.85 12.58
C MET A 143 -22.16 3.40 13.29
N VAL A 144 -23.15 3.81 12.52
CA VAL A 144 -24.42 4.30 13.04
C VAL A 144 -25.13 3.22 13.86
N GLY A 145 -25.14 1.97 13.36
CA GLY A 145 -25.72 0.82 14.06
C GLY A 145 -25.01 0.50 15.37
N MET A 146 -23.70 0.48 15.40
CA MET A 146 -22.90 0.24 16.61
C MET A 146 -23.14 1.31 17.68
N LEU A 147 -23.12 2.58 17.30
CA LEU A 147 -23.39 3.69 18.22
C LEU A 147 -24.83 3.69 18.75
N ALA A 148 -25.80 3.35 17.91
CA ALA A 148 -27.19 3.20 18.33
C ALA A 148 -27.37 2.04 19.32
N GLY A 149 -26.72 0.92 19.08
CA GLY A 149 -26.69 -0.24 19.99
C GLY A 149 -26.11 0.10 21.35
N ALA A 150 -24.91 0.71 21.39
CA ALA A 150 -24.28 1.11 22.63
C ALA A 150 -25.15 2.08 23.45
N ARG A 151 -25.74 3.09 22.80
CA ARG A 151 -26.68 4.03 23.48
C ARG A 151 -27.94 3.35 24.01
N ALA A 152 -28.44 2.34 23.32
CA ALA A 152 -29.59 1.57 23.80
C ALA A 152 -29.25 0.74 25.05
N GLU A 153 -28.05 0.14 25.08
CA GLU A 153 -27.55 -0.60 26.24
C GLU A 153 -27.33 0.32 27.45
N GLU A 154 -26.71 1.48 27.25
CA GLU A 154 -26.51 2.49 28.30
C GLU A 154 -27.84 2.96 28.90
N LYS A 155 -28.82 3.24 28.04
CA LYS A 155 -30.19 3.63 28.51
C LYS A 155 -30.89 2.52 29.27
N ALA A 156 -30.75 1.28 28.82
CA ALA A 156 -31.34 0.12 29.53
C ALA A 156 -30.67 -0.13 30.88
N ALA A 157 -29.37 0.13 31.01
CA ALA A 157 -28.63 0.04 32.26
C ALA A 157 -29.06 1.13 33.26
N ALA A 158 -29.22 2.38 32.78
CA ALA A 158 -29.66 3.50 33.61
C ALA A 158 -31.12 3.35 34.13
N GLY A 159 -31.97 2.71 33.35
CA GLY A 159 -33.37 2.46 33.76
C GLY A 159 -33.59 1.29 34.75
N ARG A 160 -32.48 0.59 35.10
CA ARG A 160 -32.51 -0.51 36.11
C ARG A 160 -32.03 -0.08 37.51
N GLN A 161 -31.69 1.20 37.69
CA GLN A 161 -31.42 1.83 38.99
C GLN A 161 -32.66 2.56 39.50
#